data_fe9d0fba92dacdbb0c1361a2939b4916
#
_entry.id   fe9d0fba92dacdbb0c1361a2939b4916
#
_cell.length_a   1.000
_cell.length_b   1.000
_cell.length_c   1.000
_cell.angle_alpha   90.00
_cell.angle_beta   90.00
_cell.angle_gamma   90.00
#
_symmetry.space_group_name_H-M   'P 1'
#
loop_
_entity.id
_entity.type
_entity.pdbx_description
1 polymer ?
#
loop_
_entity_poly.entity_id
_entity_poly.type
_entity_poly.pdbx_seq_one_letter_code
_entity_poly.pdbx_strand_id
1 'polypeptide(L)'
;IKTPEKVCAMTFDDGPMDLPCAPDRFGGEALTDVLLDTLAEFGAKGVFDVVGDTSENYPDVCGPAGSPTWGGTAFDHYPEFGQDSKGGAQNCPRLIDRILNEGHQITNHGYRHIIFGKKPYVYGKRQFQGKLDDVTSDMEKLHGLLADRHGYQMEMTRPPHYVDQIDGVFTAYDACALLNYQYLAASFDGQGWLPAKTGDQQLAEVREMTEPVRRALAQDQAFFCGQIIFQKDGYNMALRTPV
;
A
#
# COMPACT_ATOMS: atom_id res chain seq x y z
N ILE A 1 -9.33 17.72 6.55
CA ILE A 1 -8.62 19.03 6.50
C ILE A 1 -9.37 19.88 5.50
N LYS A 2 -9.80 21.08 5.91
CA LYS A 2 -10.36 22.05 4.95
C LYS A 2 -9.19 22.88 4.41
N THR A 3 -8.94 22.78 3.11
CA THR A 3 -7.96 23.63 2.43
C THR A 3 -8.68 24.69 1.59
N PRO A 4 -8.13 25.90 1.44
CA PRO A 4 -8.68 26.91 0.56
C PRO A 4 -8.48 26.55 -0.92
N GLU A 5 -7.57 25.64 -1.22
CA GLU A 5 -7.26 25.14 -2.55
C GLU A 5 -8.01 23.84 -2.85
N LYS A 6 -8.32 23.62 -4.12
CA LYS A 6 -8.95 22.38 -4.60
C LYS A 6 -7.91 21.28 -4.77
N VAL A 7 -7.34 20.81 -3.66
CA VAL A 7 -6.31 19.79 -3.63
C VAL A 7 -6.76 18.57 -2.79
N CYS A 8 -6.36 17.38 -3.21
CA CYS A 8 -6.45 16.15 -2.43
C CYS A 8 -5.10 15.43 -2.48
N ALA A 9 -4.88 14.50 -1.56
CA ALA A 9 -3.73 13.61 -1.59
C ALA A 9 -4.15 12.24 -2.07
N MET A 10 -3.46 11.70 -3.09
CA MET A 10 -3.57 10.28 -3.48
C MET A 10 -2.49 9.50 -2.75
N THR A 11 -2.87 8.43 -2.09
CA THR A 11 -1.94 7.55 -1.37
C THR A 11 -2.06 6.12 -1.89
N PHE A 12 -0.93 5.43 -2.01
CA PHE A 12 -0.83 4.08 -2.57
C PHE A 12 -0.08 3.18 -1.59
N ASP A 13 -0.75 2.15 -1.08
CA ASP A 13 -0.21 1.25 -0.07
C ASP A 13 0.27 -0.07 -0.68
N ASP A 14 1.15 -0.76 0.03
CA ASP A 14 1.66 -2.12 -0.19
C ASP A 14 2.78 -2.25 -1.23
N GLY A 15 3.12 -1.19 -1.97
CA GLY A 15 4.21 -1.19 -2.96
C GLY A 15 5.61 -0.93 -2.40
N PRO A 16 6.58 -0.65 -3.27
CA PRO A 16 6.48 -0.66 -4.72
C PRO A 16 6.39 -2.07 -5.29
N MET A 17 5.86 -2.20 -6.53
CA MET A 17 5.63 -3.48 -7.16
C MET A 17 6.18 -3.52 -8.59
N ASP A 18 7.17 -4.40 -8.83
CA ASP A 18 7.80 -4.65 -10.13
C ASP A 18 7.14 -5.83 -10.88
N LEU A 19 5.86 -6.10 -10.59
CA LEU A 19 5.06 -7.07 -11.33
C LEU A 19 4.40 -6.40 -12.53
N PRO A 20 4.42 -7.05 -13.69
CA PRO A 20 3.69 -6.58 -14.86
C PRO A 20 2.19 -6.47 -14.56
N CYS A 21 1.61 -5.32 -14.88
CA CYS A 21 0.17 -5.14 -14.81
C CYS A 21 -0.42 -5.21 -16.21
N ALA A 22 -1.57 -5.90 -16.35
CA ALA A 22 -2.33 -6.02 -17.59
C ALA A 22 -1.44 -6.04 -18.85
N PRO A 23 -0.65 -7.10 -19.12
CA PRO A 23 0.37 -7.12 -20.16
C PRO A 23 -0.15 -6.81 -21.57
N ASP A 24 -1.40 -7.12 -21.86
CA ASP A 24 -2.12 -6.82 -23.10
C ASP A 24 -2.42 -5.32 -23.30
N ARG A 25 -2.36 -4.52 -22.23
CA ARG A 25 -2.64 -3.08 -22.28
C ARG A 25 -1.41 -2.21 -22.04
N PHE A 26 -0.52 -2.63 -21.13
CA PHE A 26 0.63 -1.86 -20.68
C PHE A 26 1.98 -2.49 -21.08
N GLY A 27 1.97 -3.42 -22.03
CA GLY A 27 3.21 -3.98 -22.59
C GLY A 27 4.06 -4.79 -21.60
N GLY A 28 3.52 -5.14 -20.45
CA GLY A 28 4.25 -5.84 -19.39
C GLY A 28 5.06 -4.93 -18.48
N GLU A 29 4.78 -3.64 -18.47
CA GLU A 29 5.38 -2.69 -17.52
C GLU A 29 4.98 -3.00 -16.08
N ALA A 30 5.86 -2.67 -15.14
CA ALA A 30 5.61 -2.84 -13.73
C ALA A 30 4.45 -1.95 -13.25
N LEU A 31 3.65 -2.43 -12.30
CA LEU A 31 2.51 -1.68 -11.77
C LEU A 31 2.91 -0.28 -11.30
N THR A 32 3.95 -0.18 -10.48
CA THR A 32 4.39 1.12 -9.94
C THR A 32 4.90 2.04 -11.05
N ASP A 33 5.55 1.52 -12.11
CA ASP A 33 5.93 2.33 -13.28
C ASP A 33 4.70 2.92 -13.97
N VAL A 34 3.67 2.11 -14.23
CA VAL A 34 2.41 2.57 -14.86
C VAL A 34 1.70 3.62 -14.01
N LEU A 35 1.70 3.46 -12.68
CA LEU A 35 1.13 4.47 -11.78
C LEU A 35 1.91 5.79 -11.84
N LEU A 36 3.23 5.73 -11.85
CA LEU A 36 4.09 6.93 -11.95
C LEU A 36 3.89 7.65 -13.29
N ASP A 37 3.83 6.89 -14.40
CA ASP A 37 3.57 7.46 -15.73
C ASP A 37 2.18 8.11 -15.78
N THR A 38 1.17 7.48 -15.19
CA THR A 38 -0.19 8.04 -15.09
C THR A 38 -0.19 9.34 -14.29
N LEU A 39 0.47 9.36 -13.13
CA LEU A 39 0.58 10.58 -12.32
C LEU A 39 1.31 11.70 -13.08
N ALA A 40 2.36 11.35 -13.82
CA ALA A 40 3.11 12.30 -14.64
C ALA A 40 2.25 12.88 -15.78
N GLU A 41 1.44 12.07 -16.45
CA GLU A 41 0.52 12.50 -17.51
C GLU A 41 -0.44 13.59 -17.03
N PHE A 42 -0.92 13.48 -15.78
CA PHE A 42 -1.82 14.45 -15.15
C PHE A 42 -1.09 15.54 -14.35
N GLY A 43 0.24 15.58 -14.35
CA GLY A 43 1.02 16.52 -13.56
C GLY A 43 0.79 16.38 -12.04
N ALA A 44 0.35 15.21 -11.61
CA ALA A 44 0.00 14.92 -10.22
C ALA A 44 1.18 14.34 -9.44
N LYS A 45 1.17 14.50 -8.12
CA LYS A 45 2.10 13.83 -7.20
C LYS A 45 1.32 12.96 -6.22
N GLY A 46 1.87 11.78 -5.94
CA GLY A 46 1.30 10.80 -5.02
C GLY A 46 2.15 10.63 -3.76
N VAL A 47 1.58 9.94 -2.80
CA VAL A 47 2.26 9.46 -1.59
C VAL A 47 2.25 7.94 -1.65
N PHE A 48 3.42 7.32 -1.61
CA PHE A 48 3.59 5.87 -1.65
C PHE A 48 3.90 5.36 -0.24
N ASP A 49 2.96 4.61 0.32
CA ASP A 49 3.09 4.01 1.65
C ASP A 49 3.72 2.62 1.48
N VAL A 50 5.06 2.59 1.47
CA VAL A 50 5.83 1.45 1.01
C VAL A 50 6.08 0.43 2.10
N VAL A 51 6.22 -0.84 1.69
CA VAL A 51 6.70 -1.94 2.50
C VAL A 51 8.19 -2.21 2.21
N GLY A 52 8.89 -2.89 3.13
CA GLY A 52 10.30 -3.24 2.94
C GLY A 52 10.48 -4.53 2.14
N ASP A 53 10.22 -5.65 2.81
CA ASP A 53 10.29 -7.01 2.26
C ASP A 53 9.26 -7.88 2.98
N THR A 54 8.32 -8.42 2.25
CA THR A 54 7.21 -9.21 2.78
C THR A 54 7.49 -10.71 2.86
N SER A 55 8.66 -11.17 2.42
CA SER A 55 9.02 -12.59 2.35
C SER A 55 8.93 -13.31 3.71
N GLU A 56 9.20 -12.63 4.82
CA GLU A 56 9.06 -13.20 6.17
C GLU A 56 7.60 -13.32 6.63
N ASN A 57 6.69 -12.51 6.09
CA ASN A 57 5.27 -12.53 6.42
C ASN A 57 4.48 -13.39 5.42
N TYR A 58 4.88 -13.32 4.15
CA TYR A 58 4.23 -13.99 3.02
C TYR A 58 5.27 -14.74 2.17
N PRO A 59 5.98 -15.72 2.75
CA PRO A 59 7.06 -16.36 2.02
C PRO A 59 6.51 -17.14 0.82
N ASP A 60 7.09 -16.93 -0.34
CA ASP A 60 6.76 -17.61 -1.60
C ASP A 60 6.84 -19.14 -1.51
N VAL A 61 7.59 -19.64 -0.55
CA VAL A 61 7.75 -21.08 -0.31
C VAL A 61 6.58 -21.74 0.43
N CYS A 62 5.61 -20.96 0.90
CA CYS A 62 4.52 -21.48 1.74
C CYS A 62 3.39 -22.18 0.97
N GLY A 63 3.38 -22.15 -0.35
CA GLY A 63 2.34 -22.74 -1.19
C GLY A 63 1.32 -21.72 -1.71
N PRO A 64 0.45 -22.12 -2.64
CA PRO A 64 -0.59 -21.25 -3.18
C PRO A 64 -1.50 -20.68 -2.09
N ALA A 65 -2.03 -19.50 -2.32
CA ALA A 65 -3.02 -18.88 -1.43
C ALA A 65 -4.17 -19.85 -1.13
N GLY A 66 -4.59 -19.93 0.13
CA GLY A 66 -5.62 -20.84 0.59
C GLY A 66 -5.17 -22.31 0.77
N SER A 67 -3.91 -22.64 0.46
CA SER A 67 -3.37 -23.98 0.71
C SER A 67 -3.27 -24.27 2.22
N PRO A 68 -3.18 -25.58 2.62
CA PRO A 68 -2.97 -25.95 4.02
C PRO A 68 -1.73 -25.33 4.65
N THR A 69 -0.68 -25.04 3.86
CA THR A 69 0.55 -24.38 4.31
C THR A 69 0.33 -22.97 4.79
N TRP A 70 -0.70 -22.30 4.31
CA TRP A 70 -1.17 -20.99 4.78
C TRP A 70 -2.15 -21.09 5.95
N GLY A 71 -2.30 -22.27 6.55
CA GLY A 71 -3.22 -22.49 7.66
C GLY A 71 -4.70 -22.33 7.31
N GLY A 72 -5.06 -22.56 6.04
CA GLY A 72 -6.42 -22.42 5.54
C GLY A 72 -6.92 -20.97 5.42
N THR A 73 -6.03 -19.98 5.52
CA THR A 73 -6.37 -18.58 5.37
C THR A 73 -6.38 -18.22 3.88
N ALA A 74 -7.48 -17.65 3.40
CA ALA A 74 -7.49 -17.02 2.08
C ALA A 74 -6.51 -15.87 2.09
N PHE A 75 -5.63 -15.83 1.09
CA PHE A 75 -4.54 -14.89 1.06
C PHE A 75 -4.73 -13.91 -0.08
N ASP A 76 -4.54 -12.64 0.20
CA ASP A 76 -4.86 -11.56 -0.73
C ASP A 76 -3.64 -10.87 -1.35
N HIS A 77 -2.43 -11.16 -0.85
CA HIS A 77 -1.24 -10.44 -1.31
C HIS A 77 -0.51 -11.11 -2.46
N TYR A 78 -0.13 -12.36 -2.28
CA TYR A 78 0.68 -13.09 -3.26
C TYR A 78 0.02 -14.41 -3.59
N PRO A 79 -0.97 -14.42 -4.50
CA PRO A 79 -1.63 -15.66 -4.91
C PRO A 79 -0.74 -16.59 -5.72
N GLU A 80 0.44 -16.11 -6.17
CA GLU A 80 1.42 -16.89 -6.90
C GLU A 80 2.78 -16.81 -6.22
N PHE A 81 3.57 -17.88 -6.30
CA PHE A 81 4.94 -17.90 -5.80
C PHE A 81 5.91 -17.10 -6.67
N GLY A 82 7.03 -16.70 -6.10
CA GLY A 82 8.05 -15.92 -6.77
C GLY A 82 7.74 -14.42 -6.83
N GLN A 83 6.73 -13.98 -6.10
CA GLN A 83 6.27 -12.59 -6.13
C GLN A 83 6.96 -11.70 -5.11
N ASP A 84 7.44 -12.25 -3.99
CA ASP A 84 8.11 -11.45 -2.95
C ASP A 84 9.35 -10.72 -3.49
N SER A 85 10.09 -11.35 -4.41
CA SER A 85 11.24 -10.71 -5.08
C SER A 85 10.86 -9.57 -6.03
N LYS A 86 9.58 -9.38 -6.30
CA LYS A 86 9.03 -8.36 -7.19
C LYS A 86 8.35 -7.21 -6.44
N GLY A 87 8.36 -7.24 -5.11
CA GLY A 87 7.72 -6.22 -4.30
C GLY A 87 8.60 -5.72 -3.16
N GLY A 88 8.24 -4.53 -2.66
CA GLY A 88 8.89 -3.87 -1.54
C GLY A 88 10.18 -3.11 -1.86
N ALA A 89 10.51 -2.17 -0.99
CA ALA A 89 11.65 -1.26 -1.17
C ALA A 89 13.00 -2.00 -1.20
N GLN A 90 13.12 -3.12 -0.48
CA GLN A 90 14.34 -3.93 -0.46
C GLN A 90 14.65 -4.52 -1.83
N ASN A 91 13.63 -4.97 -2.55
CA ASN A 91 13.75 -5.69 -3.81
C ASN A 91 13.62 -4.79 -5.05
N CYS A 92 13.02 -3.61 -4.90
CA CYS A 92 12.71 -2.69 -5.99
C CYS A 92 13.37 -1.31 -5.83
N PRO A 93 14.71 -1.22 -5.60
CA PRO A 93 15.38 0.06 -5.35
C PRO A 93 15.22 1.04 -6.53
N ARG A 94 15.17 0.56 -7.76
CA ARG A 94 14.92 1.37 -8.95
C ARG A 94 13.59 2.12 -8.87
N LEU A 95 12.55 1.47 -8.37
CA LEU A 95 11.22 2.09 -8.23
C LEU A 95 11.23 3.12 -7.12
N ILE A 96 11.94 2.88 -6.02
CA ILE A 96 12.13 3.88 -4.96
C ILE A 96 12.84 5.12 -5.51
N ASP A 97 13.93 4.93 -6.25
CA ASP A 97 14.64 6.05 -6.89
C ASP A 97 13.72 6.83 -7.83
N ARG A 98 12.90 6.13 -8.61
CA ARG A 98 11.96 6.75 -9.53
C ARG A 98 10.89 7.57 -8.79
N ILE A 99 10.27 7.00 -7.76
CA ILE A 99 9.29 7.70 -6.91
C ILE A 99 9.87 9.01 -6.38
N LEU A 100 11.08 8.96 -5.80
CA LEU A 100 11.72 10.13 -5.21
C LEU A 100 12.15 11.16 -6.25
N ASN A 101 12.78 10.73 -7.35
CA ASN A 101 13.27 11.63 -8.41
C ASN A 101 12.13 12.34 -9.15
N GLU A 102 10.97 11.72 -9.24
CA GLU A 102 9.77 12.33 -9.82
C GLU A 102 9.03 13.25 -8.84
N GLY A 103 9.52 13.39 -7.60
CA GLY A 103 9.00 14.33 -6.59
C GLY A 103 7.74 13.83 -5.89
N HIS A 104 7.55 12.52 -5.80
CA HIS A 104 6.55 11.90 -4.94
C HIS A 104 7.08 11.75 -3.52
N GLN A 105 6.19 11.47 -2.57
CA GLN A 105 6.54 11.24 -1.18
C GLN A 105 6.45 9.75 -0.84
N ILE A 106 7.33 9.30 0.05
CA ILE A 106 7.31 7.93 0.58
C ILE A 106 6.98 7.96 2.07
N THR A 107 6.14 7.02 2.50
CA THR A 107 5.76 6.82 3.90
C THR A 107 5.96 5.36 4.31
N ASN A 108 5.92 5.08 5.60
CA ASN A 108 6.29 3.79 6.17
C ASN A 108 5.06 2.91 6.40
N HIS A 109 4.96 1.79 5.68
CA HIS A 109 3.88 0.80 5.84
C HIS A 109 4.34 -0.48 6.56
N GLY A 110 5.44 -0.38 7.33
CA GLY A 110 6.11 -1.50 7.97
C GLY A 110 7.06 -2.24 7.03
N TYR A 111 8.15 -2.79 7.58
CA TYR A 111 9.13 -3.49 6.74
C TYR A 111 8.56 -4.79 6.17
N ARG A 112 7.87 -5.58 7.01
CA ARG A 112 7.36 -6.91 6.65
C ARG A 112 5.86 -6.93 6.33
N HIS A 113 5.17 -5.79 6.39
CA HIS A 113 3.72 -5.70 6.27
C HIS A 113 2.97 -6.57 7.29
N ILE A 114 3.53 -6.76 8.48
CA ILE A 114 2.87 -7.50 9.58
C ILE A 114 1.91 -6.56 10.31
N ILE A 115 0.67 -7.02 10.53
CA ILE A 115 -0.35 -6.21 11.22
C ILE A 115 0.07 -5.89 12.66
N PHE A 116 -0.23 -4.68 13.10
CA PHE A 116 -0.02 -4.26 14.48
C PHE A 116 -1.16 -4.80 15.35
N GLY A 117 -0.81 -5.61 16.35
CA GLY A 117 -1.80 -6.20 17.24
C GLY A 117 -2.72 -7.25 16.59
N LYS A 118 -3.45 -7.96 17.43
CA LYS A 118 -4.36 -9.01 17.04
C LYS A 118 -5.71 -8.44 16.64
N LYS A 119 -6.11 -8.64 15.39
CA LYS A 119 -7.43 -8.27 14.89
C LYS A 119 -8.16 -9.52 14.34
N PRO A 120 -9.06 -10.13 15.11
CA PRO A 120 -9.64 -11.46 14.81
C PRO A 120 -10.38 -11.54 13.46
N TYR A 121 -10.89 -10.45 12.96
CA TYR A 121 -11.63 -10.40 11.69
C TYR A 121 -10.74 -10.08 10.48
N VAL A 122 -9.46 -9.79 10.69
CA VAL A 122 -8.47 -9.65 9.63
C VAL A 122 -7.72 -10.96 9.56
N TYR A 123 -8.15 -11.88 8.70
CA TYR A 123 -7.42 -13.12 8.40
C TYR A 123 -7.02 -13.97 9.61
N GLY A 124 -7.95 -14.47 10.36
CA GLY A 124 -7.89 -15.30 11.57
C GLY A 124 -6.59 -15.96 12.09
N LYS A 125 -5.60 -16.25 11.24
CA LYS A 125 -4.32 -16.88 11.61
C LYS A 125 -3.08 -16.09 11.19
N ARG A 126 -3.23 -14.84 10.79
CA ARG A 126 -2.07 -14.02 10.41
C ARG A 126 -1.14 -13.76 11.57
N GLN A 127 0.14 -13.60 11.25
CA GLN A 127 1.11 -13.06 12.18
C GLN A 127 0.75 -11.61 12.52
N PHE A 128 0.99 -11.25 13.75
CA PHE A 128 0.80 -9.88 14.24
C PHE A 128 1.94 -9.51 15.20
N GLN A 129 2.25 -8.24 15.25
CA GLN A 129 3.19 -7.67 16.22
C GLN A 129 2.41 -7.25 17.45
N GLY A 130 2.63 -7.94 18.56
CA GLY A 130 1.89 -7.73 19.81
C GLY A 130 2.63 -6.89 20.86
N LYS A 131 3.75 -6.26 20.48
CA LYS A 131 4.55 -5.41 21.35
C LYS A 131 4.95 -4.13 20.63
N LEU A 132 5.01 -3.04 21.38
CA LEU A 132 5.42 -1.75 20.83
C LEU A 132 6.83 -1.80 20.24
N ASP A 133 7.78 -2.44 20.92
CA ASP A 133 9.17 -2.58 20.46
C ASP A 133 9.28 -3.36 19.16
N ASP A 134 8.44 -4.38 18.93
CA ASP A 134 8.44 -5.15 17.69
C ASP A 134 7.95 -4.26 16.51
N VAL A 135 6.93 -3.45 16.75
CA VAL A 135 6.39 -2.50 15.78
C VAL A 135 7.41 -1.42 15.43
N THR A 136 8.00 -0.78 16.44
CA THR A 136 8.99 0.28 16.21
C THR A 136 10.21 -0.25 15.50
N SER A 137 10.73 -1.42 15.89
CA SER A 137 11.88 -2.04 15.22
C SER A 137 11.62 -2.40 13.76
N ASP A 138 10.40 -2.84 13.43
CA ASP A 138 10.01 -3.13 12.05
C ASP A 138 9.95 -1.84 11.21
N MET A 139 9.39 -0.77 11.78
CA MET A 139 9.34 0.55 11.13
C MET A 139 10.73 1.18 10.98
N GLU A 140 11.59 1.09 12.01
CA GLU A 140 12.99 1.58 11.96
C GLU A 140 13.81 0.84 10.90
N LYS A 141 13.58 -0.46 10.74
CA LYS A 141 14.27 -1.25 9.70
C LYS A 141 13.97 -0.71 8.30
N LEU A 142 12.71 -0.36 8.01
CA LEU A 142 12.35 0.26 6.73
C LEU A 142 12.92 1.68 6.60
N HIS A 143 12.83 2.47 7.67
CA HIS A 143 13.40 3.82 7.70
C HIS A 143 14.90 3.81 7.42
N GLY A 144 15.66 2.93 8.10
CA GLY A 144 17.09 2.76 7.88
C GLY A 144 17.42 2.35 6.44
N LEU A 145 16.63 1.42 5.87
CA LEU A 145 16.79 1.02 4.48
C LEU A 145 16.70 2.20 3.51
N LEU A 146 15.68 3.07 3.68
CA LEU A 146 15.48 4.25 2.80
C LEU A 146 16.55 5.32 3.07
N ALA A 147 16.92 5.54 4.33
CA ALA A 147 17.96 6.49 4.71
C ALA A 147 19.31 6.10 4.14
N ASP A 148 19.70 4.83 4.30
CA ASP A 148 21.04 4.34 3.91
C ASP A 148 21.20 4.24 2.40
N ARG A 149 20.16 3.79 1.68
CA ARG A 149 20.28 3.55 0.23
C ARG A 149 19.89 4.74 -0.62
N HIS A 150 18.94 5.56 -0.16
CA HIS A 150 18.34 6.62 -0.97
C HIS A 150 18.47 8.00 -0.33
N GLY A 151 19.06 8.11 0.88
CA GLY A 151 19.21 9.37 1.61
C GLY A 151 17.87 9.99 2.02
N TYR A 152 16.80 9.18 2.08
CA TYR A 152 15.44 9.66 2.33
C TYR A 152 15.00 9.39 3.76
N GLN A 153 14.46 10.42 4.43
CA GLN A 153 13.92 10.34 5.78
C GLN A 153 12.39 10.34 5.71
N MET A 154 11.77 9.27 6.20
CA MET A 154 10.31 9.19 6.27
C MET A 154 9.80 9.92 7.51
N GLU A 155 8.66 10.59 7.38
CA GLU A 155 8.04 11.38 8.46
C GLU A 155 6.61 10.89 8.80
N MET A 156 6.07 9.97 8.02
CA MET A 156 4.70 9.48 8.16
C MET A 156 4.64 7.97 8.08
N THR A 157 3.58 7.42 8.67
CA THR A 157 3.26 5.99 8.61
C THR A 157 1.76 5.75 8.55
N ARG A 158 1.39 4.69 7.88
CA ARG A 158 0.05 4.08 7.96
C ARG A 158 0.22 2.63 8.39
N PRO A 159 -0.43 2.18 9.48
CA PRO A 159 -0.35 0.78 9.91
C PRO A 159 -0.92 -0.17 8.86
N PRO A 160 -0.30 -1.34 8.60
CA PRO A 160 -0.86 -2.37 7.74
C PRO A 160 -2.31 -2.71 8.13
N HIS A 161 -3.20 -2.77 7.12
CA HIS A 161 -4.64 -3.03 7.28
C HIS A 161 -5.37 -2.06 8.22
N TYR A 162 -4.83 -0.89 8.52
CA TYR A 162 -5.37 0.06 9.52
C TYR A 162 -5.56 -0.56 10.91
N VAL A 163 -4.75 -1.56 11.26
CA VAL A 163 -4.75 -2.12 12.61
C VAL A 163 -3.81 -1.30 13.47
N ASP A 164 -4.36 -0.47 14.31
CA ASP A 164 -3.63 0.50 15.11
C ASP A 164 -3.55 0.15 16.62
N GLN A 165 -4.28 -0.85 17.08
CA GLN A 165 -4.22 -1.33 18.47
C GLN A 165 -3.16 -2.43 18.58
N ILE A 166 -1.99 -2.14 19.16
CA ILE A 166 -0.87 -3.08 19.30
C ILE A 166 -1.16 -4.13 20.37
N ASP A 167 -1.56 -3.68 21.55
CA ASP A 167 -1.97 -4.51 22.68
C ASP A 167 -3.05 -3.82 23.52
N GLY A 168 -3.28 -4.27 24.75
CA GLY A 168 -4.27 -3.65 25.63
C GLY A 168 -3.87 -2.27 26.17
N VAL A 169 -2.64 -1.80 25.90
CA VAL A 169 -2.07 -0.55 26.43
C VAL A 169 -1.62 0.37 25.30
N PHE A 170 -0.90 -0.15 24.31
CA PHE A 170 -0.23 0.64 23.27
C PHE A 170 -0.96 0.58 21.93
N THR A 171 -0.82 1.66 21.19
CA THR A 171 -1.37 1.85 19.84
C THR A 171 -0.29 2.26 18.85
N ALA A 172 -0.63 2.30 17.56
CA ALA A 172 0.25 2.86 16.53
C ALA A 172 0.61 4.33 16.78
N TYR A 173 -0.22 5.09 17.52
CA TYR A 173 0.12 6.46 17.87
C TYR A 173 1.28 6.54 18.86
N ASP A 174 1.43 5.54 19.75
CA ASP A 174 2.59 5.45 20.65
C ASP A 174 3.87 5.16 19.85
N ALA A 175 3.80 4.27 18.86
CA ALA A 175 4.91 4.05 17.93
C ALA A 175 5.26 5.32 17.13
N CYS A 176 4.25 6.04 16.63
CA CYS A 176 4.44 7.33 15.96
C CYS A 176 5.15 8.34 16.87
N ALA A 177 4.73 8.43 18.14
CA ALA A 177 5.33 9.36 19.09
C ALA A 177 6.82 9.03 19.37
N LEU A 178 7.15 7.73 19.49
CA LEU A 178 8.53 7.30 19.73
C LEU A 178 9.44 7.57 18.53
N LEU A 179 8.94 7.38 17.30
CA LEU A 179 9.70 7.53 16.06
C LEU A 179 9.59 8.93 15.45
N ASN A 180 8.87 9.84 16.09
CA ASN A 180 8.57 11.17 15.58
C ASN A 180 7.88 11.14 14.19
N TYR A 181 6.96 10.22 14.02
CA TYR A 181 6.15 10.08 12.80
C TYR A 181 4.77 10.71 12.98
N GLN A 182 4.20 11.14 11.87
CA GLN A 182 2.79 11.49 11.76
C GLN A 182 1.99 10.28 11.28
N TYR A 183 0.80 10.09 11.83
CA TYR A 183 -0.13 9.05 11.37
C TYR A 183 -0.83 9.49 10.08
N LEU A 184 -0.68 8.72 9.01
CA LEU A 184 -1.30 8.99 7.72
C LEU A 184 -2.68 8.33 7.64
N ALA A 185 -3.71 9.03 8.10
CA ALA A 185 -5.09 8.59 7.96
C ALA A 185 -5.61 8.80 6.54
N ALA A 186 -6.49 7.90 6.07
CA ALA A 186 -7.29 8.17 4.87
C ALA A 186 -8.68 8.65 5.26
N SER A 187 -9.27 9.48 4.43
CA SER A 187 -10.63 10.00 4.58
C SER A 187 -11.59 9.50 3.49
N PHE A 188 -11.06 8.88 2.44
CA PHE A 188 -11.82 8.27 1.37
C PHE A 188 -11.16 6.95 0.94
N ASP A 189 -11.95 5.87 0.95
CA ASP A 189 -11.51 4.55 0.50
C ASP A 189 -11.77 4.40 -1.00
N GLY A 190 -10.70 4.32 -1.79
CA GLY A 190 -10.74 4.09 -3.23
C GLY A 190 -10.98 2.63 -3.62
N GLN A 191 -11.13 1.72 -2.63
CA GLN A 191 -11.47 0.31 -2.81
C GLN A 191 -10.43 -0.52 -3.59
N GLY A 192 -9.19 -0.05 -3.71
CA GLY A 192 -8.10 -0.79 -4.38
C GLY A 192 -7.75 -2.14 -3.75
N TRP A 193 -8.23 -2.40 -2.53
CA TRP A 193 -8.06 -3.64 -1.79
C TRP A 193 -9.03 -4.76 -2.17
N LEU A 194 -10.09 -4.47 -2.94
CA LEU A 194 -11.04 -5.49 -3.37
C LEU A 194 -10.35 -6.57 -4.20
N PRO A 195 -10.76 -7.86 -4.08
CA PRO A 195 -10.18 -8.94 -4.85
C PRO A 195 -10.25 -8.67 -6.34
N ALA A 196 -9.14 -8.90 -7.05
CA ALA A 196 -9.10 -8.76 -8.49
C ALA A 196 -9.99 -9.80 -9.15
N LYS A 197 -10.77 -9.37 -10.14
CA LYS A 197 -11.57 -10.23 -11.01
C LYS A 197 -10.89 -10.34 -12.37
N THR A 198 -11.25 -11.32 -13.18
CA THR A 198 -10.66 -11.57 -14.50
C THR A 198 -11.60 -11.22 -15.64
N GLY A 199 -11.06 -10.88 -16.80
CA GLY A 199 -11.81 -10.63 -18.03
C GLY A 199 -12.77 -9.45 -17.96
N ASP A 200 -13.98 -9.59 -18.50
CA ASP A 200 -14.99 -8.52 -18.53
C ASP A 200 -15.40 -8.02 -17.15
N GLN A 201 -15.22 -8.85 -16.12
CA GLN A 201 -15.51 -8.46 -14.74
C GLN A 201 -14.55 -7.39 -14.23
N GLN A 202 -13.30 -7.31 -14.74
CA GLN A 202 -12.35 -6.24 -14.37
C GLN A 202 -12.87 -4.87 -14.76
N LEU A 203 -13.37 -4.70 -15.98
CA LEU A 203 -13.90 -3.43 -16.45
C LEU A 203 -15.15 -3.00 -15.66
N ALA A 204 -16.01 -3.96 -15.28
CA ALA A 204 -17.15 -3.68 -14.43
C ALA A 204 -16.71 -3.20 -13.05
N GLU A 205 -15.71 -3.86 -12.45
CA GLU A 205 -15.17 -3.51 -11.15
C GLU A 205 -14.52 -2.12 -11.14
N VAL A 206 -13.73 -1.81 -12.17
CA VAL A 206 -13.16 -0.47 -12.35
C VAL A 206 -14.25 0.60 -12.41
N ARG A 207 -15.35 0.34 -13.12
CA ARG A 207 -16.49 1.25 -13.15
C ARG A 207 -17.16 1.39 -11.80
N GLU A 208 -17.32 0.29 -11.07
CA GLU A 208 -17.87 0.31 -9.70
C GLU A 208 -16.98 1.15 -8.76
N MET A 209 -15.65 1.07 -8.87
CA MET A 209 -14.72 1.87 -8.08
C MET A 209 -14.75 3.37 -8.46
N THR A 210 -14.86 3.67 -9.74
CA THR A 210 -14.80 5.08 -10.22
C THR A 210 -16.15 5.80 -10.15
N GLU A 211 -17.26 5.09 -10.20
CA GLU A 211 -18.59 5.69 -10.19
C GLU A 211 -18.90 6.49 -8.91
N PRO A 212 -18.56 6.05 -7.69
CA PRO A 212 -18.72 6.87 -6.48
C PRO A 212 -17.95 8.19 -6.56
N VAL A 213 -16.73 8.16 -7.11
CA VAL A 213 -15.92 9.36 -7.32
C VAL A 213 -16.58 10.33 -8.29
N ARG A 214 -17.06 9.82 -9.44
CA ARG A 214 -17.77 10.63 -10.45
C ARG A 214 -19.04 11.25 -9.89
N ARG A 215 -19.82 10.50 -9.13
CA ARG A 215 -21.06 11.01 -8.49
C ARG A 215 -20.77 12.08 -7.47
N ALA A 216 -19.75 11.88 -6.62
CA ALA A 216 -19.34 12.87 -5.64
C ALA A 216 -18.93 14.19 -6.30
N LEU A 217 -18.08 14.13 -7.34
CA LEU A 217 -17.64 15.31 -8.09
C LEU A 217 -18.77 15.97 -8.89
N ALA A 218 -19.75 15.22 -9.37
CA ALA A 218 -20.92 15.76 -10.06
C ALA A 218 -21.85 16.52 -9.11
N GLN A 219 -21.93 16.10 -7.84
CA GLN A 219 -22.72 16.76 -6.80
C GLN A 219 -21.98 17.96 -6.20
N ASP A 220 -20.69 17.81 -5.95
CA ASP A 220 -19.83 18.85 -5.39
C ASP A 220 -18.42 18.73 -5.98
N GLN A 221 -18.06 19.67 -6.85
CA GLN A 221 -16.72 19.70 -7.45
C GLN A 221 -15.58 19.91 -6.41
N ALA A 222 -15.92 20.31 -5.20
CA ALA A 222 -14.98 20.46 -4.11
C ALA A 222 -14.99 19.28 -3.13
N PHE A 223 -15.74 18.22 -3.41
CA PHE A 223 -15.91 17.07 -2.50
C PHE A 223 -14.58 16.52 -2.00
N PHE A 224 -13.58 16.40 -2.88
CA PHE A 224 -12.27 15.86 -2.51
C PHE A 224 -11.29 16.91 -1.95
N CYS A 225 -11.69 18.18 -1.81
CA CYS A 225 -10.80 19.20 -1.24
C CYS A 225 -10.39 18.86 0.19
N GLY A 226 -9.08 18.70 0.41
CA GLY A 226 -8.50 18.34 1.70
C GLY A 226 -8.70 16.86 2.09
N GLN A 227 -9.15 16.02 1.17
CA GLN A 227 -9.26 14.58 1.40
C GLN A 227 -7.94 13.86 1.14
N ILE A 228 -7.73 12.76 1.86
CA ILE A 228 -6.66 11.79 1.64
C ILE A 228 -7.32 10.53 1.10
N ILE A 229 -7.04 10.23 -0.16
CA ILE A 229 -7.63 9.10 -0.88
C ILE A 229 -6.69 7.91 -0.74
N PHE A 230 -7.23 6.79 -0.26
CA PHE A 230 -6.52 5.54 -0.13
C PHE A 230 -6.70 4.69 -1.38
N GLN A 231 -5.58 4.21 -1.91
CA GLN A 231 -5.48 3.21 -2.98
C GLN A 231 -4.34 2.25 -2.68
N LYS A 232 -4.09 1.31 -3.57
CA LYS A 232 -2.98 0.35 -3.46
C LYS A 232 -2.14 0.33 -4.73
N ASP A 233 -0.84 0.11 -4.57
CA ASP A 233 0.08 -0.31 -5.63
C ASP A 233 0.70 -1.70 -5.33
N GLY A 234 0.05 -2.45 -4.48
CA GLY A 234 0.42 -3.82 -4.16
C GLY A 234 -0.10 -4.83 -5.20
N TYR A 235 0.13 -6.11 -4.91
CA TYR A 235 -0.15 -7.22 -5.82
C TYR A 235 -1.58 -7.23 -6.39
N ASN A 236 -2.58 -6.92 -5.57
CA ASN A 236 -3.97 -6.90 -6.03
C ASN A 236 -4.20 -5.96 -7.21
N MET A 237 -3.45 -4.87 -7.30
CA MET A 237 -3.55 -3.91 -8.39
C MET A 237 -2.83 -4.40 -9.66
N ALA A 238 -1.77 -5.21 -9.54
CA ALA A 238 -1.05 -5.75 -10.69
C ALA A 238 -1.94 -6.63 -11.59
N LEU A 239 -2.99 -7.23 -11.03
CA LEU A 239 -3.98 -8.00 -11.78
C LEU A 239 -5.09 -7.14 -12.40
N ARG A 240 -5.10 -5.84 -12.13
CA ARG A 240 -6.10 -4.89 -12.60
C ARG A 240 -5.50 -3.91 -13.60
N THR A 241 -6.39 -3.28 -14.32
CA THR A 241 -6.02 -2.08 -15.07
C THR A 241 -5.89 -0.92 -14.09
N PRO A 242 -4.74 -0.25 -14.00
CA PRO A 242 -4.65 1.03 -13.32
C PRO A 242 -5.64 2.02 -13.93
N VAL A 243 -6.35 2.76 -13.09
CA VAL A 243 -7.45 3.66 -13.51
C VAL A 243 -7.13 5.08 -13.11
#